data_43a2fa6b0b04134a9580a0248108f5af
#
_entry.id   43a2fa6b0b04134a9580a0248108f5af
#
_cell.length_a   1.000
_cell.length_b   1.000
_cell.length_c   1.000
_cell.angle_alpha   90.00
_cell.angle_beta   90.00
_cell.angle_gamma   90.00
#
_symmetry.space_group_name_H-M   'P 1'
#
loop_
_entity.id
_entity.type
_entity.pdbx_description
1 polymer ?
#
loop_
_entity_poly.entity_id
_entity_poly.type
_entity_poly.pdbx_seq_one_letter_code
_entity_poly.pdbx_strand_id
1 'polypeptide(L)' 'MDQKVAQSLIRSLEVEADANLLALNEALIARGIDTDRILSVHFVPGNPIANGIKDRYRLLYLS' A
#
# COMPACT_ATOMS: atom_id res chain seq x y z
N MET A 1 8.84 19.41 -25.16
CA MET A 1 8.81 19.03 -24.69
C MET A 1 8.78 18.24 -24.03
N ASP A 2 8.59 18.11 -23.99
CA ASP A 2 8.41 17.40 -23.42
C ASP A 2 8.49 16.87 -22.60
N GLN A 3 8.33 16.91 -22.24
CA GLN A 3 8.33 16.46 -21.42
C GLN A 3 8.24 15.52 -20.87
N LYS A 4 8.81 15.38 -20.77
CA LYS A 4 8.65 14.44 -20.19
C LYS A 4 8.51 14.31 -19.02
N VAL A 5 8.50 14.52 -19.15
CA VAL A 5 7.97 14.64 -17.92
C VAL A 5 8.26 13.51 -17.01
N ALA A 6 8.33 13.77 -15.76
CA ALA A 6 8.51 12.75 -14.82
C ALA A 6 7.55 11.63 -15.09
N GLN A 7 8.00 10.47 -15.03
CA GLN A 7 7.18 9.35 -15.41
C GLN A 7 6.58 8.67 -14.20
N SER A 8 6.36 9.45 -13.13
CA SER A 8 5.71 8.89 -11.95
C SER A 8 4.26 8.60 -12.25
N LEU A 9 3.84 7.42 -11.96
CA LEU A 9 2.47 6.99 -12.12
C LEU A 9 1.86 6.74 -10.76
N ILE A 10 0.58 7.01 -10.64
CA ILE A 10 -0.16 6.64 -9.45
C ILE A 10 -0.51 5.17 -9.58
N ARG A 11 -0.09 4.40 -8.59
CA ARG A 11 -0.36 2.97 -8.56
C ARG A 11 -1.12 2.61 -7.31
N SER A 12 -1.85 1.52 -7.38
CA SER A 12 -2.54 0.99 -6.21
C SER A 12 -1.97 -0.38 -5.87
N LEU A 13 -2.00 -0.70 -4.59
CA LEU A 13 -1.48 -1.96 -4.10
C LEU A 13 -2.23 -2.33 -2.84
N GLU A 14 -2.52 -3.62 -2.66
CA GLU A 14 -3.03 -4.12 -1.40
C GLU A 14 -1.96 -4.96 -0.75
N VAL A 15 -1.70 -4.70 0.53
CA VAL A 15 -0.75 -5.50 1.31
C VAL A 15 -1.45 -6.07 2.51
N GLU A 16 -1.24 -7.36 2.75
CA GLU A 16 -1.76 -8.01 3.95
C GLU A 16 -0.84 -7.67 5.11
N ALA A 17 -1.43 -7.13 6.16
CA ALA A 17 -0.68 -6.78 7.35
C ALA A 17 -1.65 -6.64 8.50
N ASP A 18 -1.18 -6.91 9.70
CA ASP A 18 -1.98 -6.69 10.90
C ASP A 18 -2.32 -5.21 11.03
N ALA A 19 -3.42 -4.93 11.75
CA ALA A 19 -3.92 -3.57 11.89
C ALA A 19 -3.09 -2.78 12.89
N ASN A 20 -1.82 -2.58 12.58
CA ASN A 20 -0.94 -1.75 13.39
C ASN A 20 0.14 -1.15 12.51
N LEU A 21 0.68 -0.03 12.96
CA LEU A 21 1.61 0.75 12.18
C LEU A 21 2.92 0.00 11.90
N LEU A 22 3.40 -0.76 12.87
CA LEU A 22 4.64 -1.49 12.70
C LEU A 22 4.51 -2.53 11.58
N ALA A 23 3.42 -3.29 11.58
CA ALA A 23 3.20 -4.30 10.55
C ALA A 23 3.07 -3.65 9.17
N LEU A 24 2.40 -2.51 9.09
CA LEU A 24 2.28 -1.79 7.83
C LEU A 24 3.65 -1.34 7.33
N ASN A 25 4.45 -0.75 8.20
CA ASN A 25 5.77 -0.27 7.81
C ASN A 25 6.67 -1.41 7.36
N GLU A 26 6.62 -2.54 8.04
CA GLU A 26 7.40 -3.70 7.63
C GLU A 26 6.97 -4.21 6.26
N ALA A 27 5.68 -4.20 5.98
CA ALA A 27 5.18 -4.64 4.69
C ALA A 27 5.65 -3.69 3.57
N LEU A 28 5.66 -2.39 3.83
CA LEU A 28 6.13 -1.40 2.86
C LEU A 28 7.61 -1.56 2.58
N ILE A 29 8.41 -1.78 3.61
CA ILE A 29 9.84 -2.01 3.45
C ILE A 29 10.10 -3.25 2.62
N ALA A 30 9.37 -4.32 2.90
CA ALA A 30 9.55 -5.57 2.17
C ALA A 30 9.24 -5.42 0.69
N ARG A 31 8.39 -4.46 0.33
CA ARG A 31 8.02 -4.22 -1.06
C ARG A 31 8.81 -3.10 -1.70
N GLY A 32 9.71 -2.47 -0.95
CA GLY A 32 10.54 -1.41 -1.49
C GLY A 32 9.80 -0.12 -1.76
N ILE A 33 8.72 0.14 -1.02
CA ILE A 33 7.93 1.36 -1.20
C ILE A 33 8.38 2.39 -0.19
N ASP A 34 8.82 3.55 -0.70
CA ASP A 34 9.19 4.68 0.14
C ASP A 34 7.94 5.37 0.65
N THR A 35 7.93 5.67 1.93
CA THR A 35 6.77 6.35 2.53
C THR A 35 6.56 7.73 1.93
N ASP A 36 7.62 8.37 1.44
CA ASP A 36 7.51 9.68 0.80
C ASP A 36 6.65 9.64 -0.46
N ARG A 37 6.46 8.48 -1.03
CA ARG A 37 5.72 8.32 -2.27
C ARG A 37 4.29 7.87 -2.06
N ILE A 38 3.89 7.69 -0.82
CA ILE A 38 2.53 7.24 -0.52
C ILE A 38 1.58 8.42 -0.51
N LEU A 39 0.52 8.31 -1.30
CA LEU A 39 -0.50 9.35 -1.40
C LEU A 39 -1.64 9.12 -0.44
N SER A 40 -2.03 7.88 -0.25
CA SER A 40 -3.09 7.54 0.69
C SER A 40 -2.97 6.10 1.14
N VAL A 41 -3.50 5.82 2.33
CA VAL A 41 -3.52 4.49 2.91
C VAL A 41 -4.91 4.27 3.48
N HIS A 42 -5.53 3.15 3.10
CA HIS A 42 -6.82 2.77 3.63
C HIS A 42 -6.72 1.39 4.24
N PHE A 43 -7.22 1.26 5.45
CA PHE A 43 -7.30 -0.04 6.09
C PHE A 43 -8.55 -0.75 5.60
N VAL A 44 -8.39 -1.98 5.15
CA VAL A 44 -9.50 -2.81 4.69
C VAL A 44 -9.57 -4.01 5.63
N PRO A 45 -10.57 -4.05 6.50
CA PRO A 45 -10.66 -5.16 7.45
C PRO A 45 -10.94 -6.47 6.74
N GLY A 46 -10.36 -7.51 7.26
CA GLY A 46 -10.59 -8.83 6.74
C GLY A 46 -11.89 -9.42 7.28
N ASN A 47 -12.17 -10.62 6.84
CA ASN A 47 -13.33 -11.36 7.32
C ASN A 47 -12.90 -12.78 7.62
N PRO A 48 -12.37 -13.04 8.82
CA PRO A 48 -11.85 -14.36 9.14
C PRO A 48 -12.93 -15.44 9.21
N ILE A 49 -14.19 -15.04 9.37
CA ILE A 49 -15.28 -16.00 9.43
C ILE A 49 -15.61 -16.52 8.05
N ALA A 50 -15.59 -15.63 7.04
CA ALA A 50 -15.92 -15.99 5.68
C ALA A 50 -14.62 -16.02 4.88
N ASN A 51 -14.19 -17.20 4.46
CA ASN A 51 -13.03 -17.39 3.57
C ASN A 51 -11.67 -17.07 4.17
N GLY A 52 -11.59 -16.76 5.45
CA GLY A 52 -10.30 -16.46 6.08
C GLY A 52 -9.59 -15.26 5.49
N ILE A 53 -10.33 -14.27 5.00
CA ILE A 53 -9.74 -13.07 4.44
C ILE A 53 -9.09 -12.27 5.56
N LYS A 54 -7.83 -11.93 5.37
CA LYS A 54 -7.07 -11.22 6.39
C LYS A 54 -7.17 -9.72 6.23
N ASP A 55 -6.84 -9.00 7.30
CA ASP A 55 -6.75 -7.54 7.25
C ASP A 55 -5.70 -7.15 6.22
N ARG A 56 -5.94 -6.03 5.56
CA ARG A 56 -5.00 -5.53 4.57
C ARG A 56 -5.11 -4.03 4.47
N TYR A 57 -4.14 -3.43 3.79
CA TYR A 57 -4.13 -2.01 3.52
C TYR A 57 -4.14 -1.80 2.01
N ARG A 58 -4.91 -0.83 1.58
CA ARG A 58 -4.90 -0.39 0.19
C ARG A 58 -4.14 0.92 0.11
N LEU A 59 -3.15 0.95 -0.75
CA LEU A 59 -2.28 2.11 -0.90
C LEU A 59 -2.44 2.70 -2.28
N LEU A 60 -2.37 4.03 -2.34
CA LEU A 60 -2.10 4.73 -3.58
C LEU A 60 -0.73 5.37 -3.42
N TYR A 61 0.13 5.16 -4.38
CA TYR A 61 1.50 5.64 -4.28
C TYR A 61 2.06 5.99 -5.65
N LEU A 62 3.12 6.77 -5.64
CA LEU A 62 3.84 7.13 -6.87
C LEU A 62 4.95 6.13 -7.11
N SER A 63 5.01 5.61 -8.30
CA SER A 63 6.05 4.64 -8.65
C SER A 63 7.25 5.31 -9.29
#